data_101d1f6be33300429e44c82091d2dc24
#
_entry.id   101d1f6be33300429e44c82091d2dc24
#
_cell.length_a   1.000
_cell.length_b   1.000
_cell.length_c   1.000
_cell.angle_alpha   90.00
_cell.angle_beta   90.00
_cell.angle_gamma   90.00
#
_symmetry.space_group_name_H-M   'P 1'
#
loop_
_entity.id
_entity.type
_entity.pdbx_description
1 polymer ?
#
loop_
_entity_poly.entity_id
_entity_poly.type
_entity_poly.pdbx_seq_one_letter_code
_entity_poly.pdbx_strand_id
1 'polypeptide(L)'
;MSGVMGIDEAGRGPVFGPMVVTGVLAPERELGLGARDSKELTRSARRRLIRALMSDERLRVDLRIVWPWEIDEEGVVKAEFEAIGELVRRAMPDEVILDKPGNYSSERLRRELDLPEEINLIAEERADAKYEVVSAASIVAKTYRDWIVRLLELEYGEVGSGYPSDPRTVDRLRRELRRGGELLKYFRRSWETYKRVESEVKQRKLEDFF
;
A
#
# COMPACT_ATOMS: atom_id res chain seq x y z
N MET A 1 -5.34 2.57 24.01
CA MET A 1 -4.59 3.84 24.06
C MET A 1 -5.45 4.86 23.36
N SER A 2 -5.90 5.91 24.03
CA SER A 2 -6.54 7.05 23.37
C SER A 2 -5.45 7.83 22.62
N GLY A 3 -5.75 8.35 21.42
CA GLY A 3 -4.77 9.08 20.63
C GLY A 3 -5.19 9.26 19.18
N VAL A 4 -4.25 9.73 18.38
CA VAL A 4 -4.42 10.02 16.96
C VAL A 4 -3.78 8.92 16.12
N MET A 5 -4.51 8.38 15.16
CA MET A 5 -4.00 7.39 14.20
C MET A 5 -3.85 8.02 12.82
N GLY A 6 -2.61 8.14 12.36
CA GLY A 6 -2.32 8.49 10.97
C GLY A 6 -2.28 7.24 10.10
N ILE A 7 -2.93 7.28 8.93
CA ILE A 7 -3.01 6.15 8.01
C ILE A 7 -2.54 6.58 6.62
N ASP A 8 -1.74 5.70 5.98
CA ASP A 8 -1.33 5.83 4.58
C ASP A 8 -1.07 4.45 3.98
N GLU A 9 -1.02 4.37 2.66
CA GLU A 9 -0.75 3.13 1.94
C GLU A 9 0.44 3.26 0.98
N ALA A 10 0.99 2.11 0.63
CA ALA A 10 1.95 1.98 -0.45
C ALA A 10 1.60 0.81 -1.37
N GLY A 11 1.74 1.01 -2.66
CA GLY A 11 1.53 -0.06 -3.62
C GLY A 11 0.11 -0.14 -4.19
N ARG A 12 -0.65 0.95 -4.22
CA ARG A 12 -1.98 1.00 -4.86
C ARG A 12 -1.91 0.82 -6.38
N GLY A 13 -0.97 1.48 -7.06
CA GLY A 13 -0.87 1.52 -8.53
C GLY A 13 -0.10 0.38 -9.23
N PRO A 14 0.88 -0.31 -8.64
CA PRO A 14 1.64 -1.37 -9.28
C PRO A 14 0.76 -2.54 -9.74
N VAL A 15 1.17 -3.18 -10.85
CA VAL A 15 0.59 -4.45 -11.32
C VAL A 15 1.19 -5.66 -10.60
N PHE A 16 2.33 -5.50 -9.92
CA PHE A 16 3.03 -6.55 -9.19
C PHE A 16 3.18 -6.23 -7.71
N GLY A 17 2.98 -7.23 -6.86
CA GLY A 17 3.16 -7.18 -5.42
C GLY A 17 1.95 -6.64 -4.65
N PRO A 18 2.03 -6.68 -3.32
CA PRO A 18 0.93 -6.29 -2.45
C PRO A 18 0.77 -4.77 -2.38
N MET A 19 -0.36 -4.35 -1.86
CA MET A 19 -0.56 -3.05 -1.23
C MET A 19 -0.34 -3.23 0.28
N VAL A 20 0.32 -2.26 0.91
CA VAL A 20 0.53 -2.24 2.36
C VAL A 20 -0.14 -1.00 2.91
N VAL A 21 -1.11 -1.19 3.77
CA VAL A 21 -1.79 -0.13 4.52
C VAL A 21 -1.18 -0.10 5.92
N THR A 22 -0.82 1.06 6.40
CA THR A 22 -0.19 1.23 7.71
C THR A 22 -0.93 2.27 8.53
N GLY A 23 -1.13 1.97 9.81
CA GLY A 23 -1.59 2.90 10.81
C GLY A 23 -0.53 3.14 11.87
N VAL A 24 -0.26 4.40 12.18
CA VAL A 24 0.59 4.81 13.30
C VAL A 24 -0.29 5.51 14.32
N LEU A 25 -0.46 4.88 15.49
CA LEU A 25 -1.17 5.45 16.62
C LEU A 25 -0.18 6.16 17.54
N ALA A 26 -0.45 7.41 17.86
CA ALA A 26 0.38 8.28 18.69
C ALA A 26 -0.48 9.10 19.66
N PRO A 27 0.09 9.61 20.78
CA PRO A 27 -0.63 10.52 21.67
C PRO A 27 -1.04 11.83 20.98
N GLU A 28 -0.25 12.31 20.02
CA GLU A 28 -0.41 13.58 19.32
C GLU A 28 -0.14 13.44 17.81
N ARG A 29 -0.61 14.43 17.03
CA ARG A 29 -0.42 14.48 15.57
C ARG A 29 1.04 14.68 15.16
N GLU A 30 1.80 15.38 16.02
CA GLU A 30 3.21 15.70 15.83
C GLU A 30 4.08 14.75 16.65
N LEU A 31 5.03 14.12 15.99
CA LEU A 31 5.90 13.11 16.61
C LEU A 31 7.25 13.66 17.05
N GLY A 32 7.64 14.84 16.51
CA GLY A 32 8.95 15.43 16.71
C GLY A 32 10.10 14.67 16.03
N LEU A 33 9.77 13.85 15.03
CA LEU A 33 10.74 12.98 14.34
C LEU A 33 11.18 13.50 12.97
N GLY A 34 10.65 14.66 12.54
CA GLY A 34 10.95 15.26 11.22
C GLY A 34 10.45 14.41 10.05
N ALA A 35 9.34 13.70 10.23
CA ALA A 35 8.81 12.78 9.23
C ALA A 35 8.18 13.47 8.01
N ARG A 36 7.79 14.76 8.10
CA ARG A 36 7.07 15.50 7.05
C ARG A 36 7.78 15.55 5.69
N ASP A 37 9.11 15.57 5.67
CA ASP A 37 9.90 15.66 4.44
C ASP A 37 10.29 14.27 3.89
N SER A 38 9.47 13.25 4.13
CA SER A 38 9.78 11.85 3.82
C SER A 38 10.05 11.57 2.34
N LYS A 39 9.51 12.39 1.43
CA LYS A 39 9.70 12.25 -0.02
C LYS A 39 11.13 12.61 -0.47
N GLU A 40 11.82 13.44 0.30
CA GLU A 40 13.20 13.89 0.04
C GLU A 40 14.26 13.06 0.79
N LEU A 41 13.82 12.15 1.67
CA LEU A 41 14.73 11.36 2.49
C LEU A 41 15.59 10.39 1.67
N THR A 42 16.90 10.42 1.90
CA THR A 42 17.80 9.37 1.43
C THR A 42 17.44 8.02 2.04
N ARG A 43 17.87 6.91 1.43
CA ARG A 43 17.66 5.56 1.97
C ARG A 43 18.18 5.41 3.42
N SER A 44 19.33 6.03 3.73
CA SER A 44 19.90 5.99 5.08
C SER A 44 19.07 6.78 6.09
N ALA A 45 18.58 7.97 5.71
CA ALA A 45 17.70 8.76 6.55
C ALA A 45 16.38 8.06 6.84
N ARG A 46 15.78 7.42 5.80
CA ARG A 46 14.56 6.63 5.96
C ARG A 46 14.76 5.44 6.92
N ARG A 47 15.90 4.74 6.83
CA ARG A 47 16.23 3.65 7.77
C ARG A 47 16.37 4.13 9.21
N ARG A 48 16.98 5.31 9.43
CA ARG A 48 17.09 5.88 10.79
C ARG A 48 15.72 6.24 11.34
N LEU A 49 14.88 6.87 10.51
CA LEU A 49 13.54 7.28 10.92
C LEU A 49 12.65 6.06 11.25
N ILE A 50 12.69 5.00 10.45
CA ILE A 50 11.98 3.76 10.79
C ILE A 50 12.45 3.17 12.11
N ARG A 51 13.77 3.15 12.38
CA ARG A 51 14.26 2.68 13.67
C ARG A 51 13.73 3.54 14.82
N ALA A 52 13.74 4.87 14.67
CA ALA A 52 13.19 5.77 15.66
C ALA A 52 11.70 5.51 15.92
N LEU A 53 10.90 5.40 14.83
CA LEU A 53 9.47 5.07 14.92
C LEU A 53 9.21 3.74 15.65
N MET A 54 9.95 2.69 15.28
CA MET A 54 9.77 1.36 15.85
C MET A 54 10.33 1.19 17.27
N SER A 55 11.15 2.15 17.74
CA SER A 55 11.73 2.17 19.10
C SER A 55 11.02 3.14 20.03
N ASP A 56 10.10 3.95 19.55
CA ASP A 56 9.35 4.89 20.37
C ASP A 56 8.16 4.18 21.04
N GLU A 57 8.27 3.91 22.33
CA GLU A 57 7.26 3.22 23.12
C GLU A 57 5.91 3.97 23.22
N ARG A 58 5.89 5.26 22.84
CA ARG A 58 4.66 6.05 22.77
C ARG A 58 3.83 5.72 21.52
N LEU A 59 4.46 5.08 20.52
CA LEU A 59 3.85 4.80 19.23
C LEU A 59 3.43 3.33 19.14
N ARG A 60 2.28 3.10 18.51
CA ARG A 60 1.90 1.77 18.05
C ARG A 60 1.79 1.77 16.54
N VAL A 61 2.53 0.89 15.90
CA VAL A 61 2.54 0.74 14.45
C VAL A 61 1.86 -0.58 14.09
N ASP A 62 0.74 -0.49 13.41
CA ASP A 62 0.01 -1.63 12.86
C ASP A 62 0.03 -1.58 11.33
N LEU A 63 0.05 -2.73 10.68
CA LEU A 63 -0.01 -2.81 9.21
C LEU A 63 -0.91 -3.95 8.74
N ARG A 64 -1.48 -3.77 7.54
CA ARG A 64 -2.23 -4.78 6.79
C ARG A 64 -1.60 -4.95 5.41
N ILE A 65 -1.19 -6.17 5.09
CA ILE A 65 -0.72 -6.52 3.75
C ILE A 65 -1.94 -7.01 2.97
N VAL A 66 -2.27 -6.31 1.88
CA VAL A 66 -3.35 -6.68 0.97
C VAL A 66 -2.72 -7.29 -0.27
N TRP A 67 -2.92 -8.59 -0.45
CA TRP A 67 -2.29 -9.33 -1.52
C TRP A 67 -3.01 -9.15 -2.87
N PRO A 68 -2.34 -9.42 -4.01
CA PRO A 68 -2.94 -9.30 -5.33
C PRO A 68 -4.26 -10.05 -5.51
N TRP A 69 -4.40 -11.23 -4.93
CA TRP A 69 -5.64 -12.02 -5.03
C TRP A 69 -6.81 -11.38 -4.28
N GLU A 70 -6.58 -10.73 -3.13
CA GLU A 70 -7.60 -9.96 -2.41
C GLU A 70 -8.03 -8.73 -3.24
N ILE A 71 -7.04 -8.04 -3.84
CA ILE A 71 -7.29 -6.90 -4.71
C ILE A 71 -8.08 -7.30 -5.97
N ASP A 72 -7.77 -8.47 -6.54
CA ASP A 72 -8.45 -8.97 -7.72
C ASP A 72 -9.90 -9.40 -7.44
N GLU A 73 -10.18 -9.90 -6.24
CA GLU A 73 -11.51 -10.30 -5.77
C GLU A 73 -12.39 -9.09 -5.42
N GLU A 74 -11.86 -8.18 -4.63
CA GLU A 74 -12.63 -7.08 -4.03
C GLU A 74 -12.59 -5.78 -4.86
N GLY A 75 -11.54 -5.62 -5.66
CA GLY A 75 -11.15 -4.33 -6.25
C GLY A 75 -10.30 -3.49 -5.27
N VAL A 76 -9.36 -2.72 -5.83
CA VAL A 76 -8.34 -2.00 -5.04
C VAL A 76 -8.92 -1.04 -4.01
N VAL A 77 -10.01 -0.34 -4.33
CA VAL A 77 -10.61 0.66 -3.43
C VAL A 77 -11.27 -0.01 -2.23
N LYS A 78 -12.04 -1.08 -2.47
CA LYS A 78 -12.73 -1.81 -1.40
C LYS A 78 -11.72 -2.50 -0.49
N ALA A 79 -10.73 -3.20 -1.06
CA ALA A 79 -9.67 -3.87 -0.30
C ALA A 79 -8.84 -2.88 0.55
N GLU A 80 -8.60 -1.66 0.05
CA GLU A 80 -7.97 -0.58 0.81
C GLU A 80 -8.82 -0.13 1.99
N PHE A 81 -10.12 0.12 1.75
CA PHE A 81 -11.03 0.57 2.80
C PHE A 81 -11.24 -0.47 3.89
N GLU A 82 -11.35 -1.73 3.52
CA GLU A 82 -11.42 -2.83 4.48
C GLU A 82 -10.16 -2.91 5.35
N ALA A 83 -8.98 -2.77 4.74
CA ALA A 83 -7.72 -2.76 5.46
C ALA A 83 -7.62 -1.56 6.43
N ILE A 84 -8.04 -0.37 6.02
CA ILE A 84 -8.09 0.81 6.88
C ILE A 84 -9.07 0.57 8.05
N GLY A 85 -10.29 0.14 7.76
CA GLY A 85 -11.30 -0.14 8.78
C GLY A 85 -10.84 -1.19 9.79
N GLU A 86 -10.16 -2.25 9.34
CA GLU A 86 -9.57 -3.27 10.21
C GLU A 86 -8.54 -2.68 11.17
N LEU A 87 -7.62 -1.83 10.68
CA LEU A 87 -6.62 -1.18 11.51
C LEU A 87 -7.25 -0.27 12.56
N VAL A 88 -8.25 0.52 12.17
CA VAL A 88 -8.96 1.42 13.07
C VAL A 88 -9.72 0.65 14.16
N ARG A 89 -10.46 -0.40 13.80
CA ARG A 89 -11.19 -1.25 14.76
C ARG A 89 -10.26 -1.96 15.76
N ARG A 90 -9.05 -2.30 15.35
CA ARG A 90 -8.04 -2.90 16.25
C ARG A 90 -7.43 -1.88 17.22
N ALA A 91 -7.26 -0.64 16.77
CA ALA A 91 -6.59 0.39 17.55
C ALA A 91 -7.56 1.20 18.42
N MET A 92 -8.81 1.42 17.93
CA MET A 92 -9.84 2.26 18.54
C MET A 92 -9.29 3.63 18.96
N PRO A 93 -8.74 4.43 18.00
CA PRO A 93 -8.21 5.75 18.30
C PRO A 93 -9.34 6.75 18.55
N ASP A 94 -9.03 7.88 19.18
CA ASP A 94 -9.97 9.00 19.29
C ASP A 94 -10.12 9.74 17.95
N GLU A 95 -9.04 9.76 17.16
CA GLU A 95 -8.98 10.46 15.87
C GLU A 95 -8.25 9.62 14.82
N VAL A 96 -8.78 9.64 13.60
CA VAL A 96 -8.14 9.08 12.40
C VAL A 96 -7.83 10.18 11.40
N ILE A 97 -6.60 10.25 10.92
CA ILE A 97 -6.17 11.15 9.86
C ILE A 97 -5.65 10.32 8.69
N LEU A 98 -6.20 10.56 7.49
CA LEU A 98 -5.76 9.86 6.28
C LEU A 98 -5.73 10.78 5.06
N ASP A 99 -4.95 10.41 4.06
CA ASP A 99 -4.99 11.09 2.76
C ASP A 99 -6.34 10.82 2.09
N LYS A 100 -6.98 11.88 1.58
CA LYS A 100 -8.34 11.79 1.04
C LYS A 100 -8.33 11.00 -0.27
N PRO A 101 -8.95 9.83 -0.34
CA PRO A 101 -9.01 9.06 -1.57
C PRO A 101 -10.02 9.69 -2.55
N GLY A 102 -9.52 10.39 -3.57
CA GLY A 102 -10.36 10.98 -4.61
C GLY A 102 -11.45 11.94 -4.09
N ASN A 103 -12.64 11.92 -4.69
CA ASN A 103 -13.74 12.84 -4.38
C ASN A 103 -14.73 12.29 -3.33
N TYR A 104 -14.27 11.51 -2.37
CA TYR A 104 -15.14 11.04 -1.28
C TYR A 104 -15.43 12.16 -0.28
N SER A 105 -16.69 12.32 0.13
CA SER A 105 -17.02 13.15 1.31
C SER A 105 -16.64 12.42 2.60
N SER A 106 -16.44 13.17 3.69
CA SER A 106 -16.11 12.57 4.99
C SER A 106 -17.19 11.60 5.48
N GLU A 107 -18.47 11.91 5.25
CA GLU A 107 -19.61 11.05 5.61
C GLU A 107 -19.61 9.75 4.79
N ARG A 108 -19.27 9.84 3.49
CA ARG A 108 -19.15 8.65 2.64
C ARG A 108 -17.97 7.80 3.06
N LEU A 109 -16.81 8.41 3.32
CA LEU A 109 -15.64 7.69 3.82
C LEU A 109 -15.93 7.00 5.13
N ARG A 110 -16.56 7.66 6.09
CA ARG A 110 -16.93 7.05 7.37
C ARG A 110 -17.77 5.78 7.19
N ARG A 111 -18.74 5.79 6.27
CA ARG A 111 -19.57 4.62 5.97
C ARG A 111 -18.78 3.51 5.27
N GLU A 112 -17.98 3.85 4.27
CA GLU A 112 -17.19 2.89 3.51
C GLU A 112 -16.10 2.22 4.37
N LEU A 113 -15.57 2.95 5.36
CA LEU A 113 -14.57 2.46 6.31
C LEU A 113 -15.20 1.75 7.53
N ASP A 114 -16.53 1.77 7.65
CA ASP A 114 -17.27 1.25 8.81
C ASP A 114 -16.72 1.77 10.15
N LEU A 115 -16.55 3.10 10.23
CA LEU A 115 -15.99 3.74 11.42
C LEU A 115 -17.04 4.04 12.47
N PRO A 116 -16.78 3.74 13.76
CA PRO A 116 -17.61 4.19 14.89
C PRO A 116 -17.84 5.71 14.88
N GLU A 117 -19.02 6.14 15.33
CA GLU A 117 -19.38 7.59 15.33
C GLU A 117 -18.48 8.42 16.26
N GLU A 118 -17.96 7.79 17.30
CA GLU A 118 -17.11 8.42 18.33
C GLU A 118 -15.73 8.80 17.80
N ILE A 119 -15.27 8.16 16.72
CA ILE A 119 -13.96 8.43 16.14
C ILE A 119 -14.03 9.70 15.28
N ASN A 120 -13.20 10.70 15.59
CA ASN A 120 -13.06 11.87 14.73
C ASN A 120 -12.31 11.50 13.45
N LEU A 121 -12.91 11.74 12.27
CA LEU A 121 -12.29 11.46 10.97
C LEU A 121 -11.87 12.75 10.27
N ILE A 122 -10.57 12.88 10.00
CA ILE A 122 -9.98 13.92 9.16
C ILE A 122 -9.46 13.25 7.87
N ALA A 123 -10.08 13.60 6.74
CA ALA A 123 -9.65 13.16 5.42
C ALA A 123 -9.30 14.38 4.57
N GLU A 124 -8.02 14.59 4.33
CA GLU A 124 -7.51 15.77 3.62
C GLU A 124 -6.54 15.36 2.51
N GLU A 125 -6.51 16.17 1.45
CA GLU A 125 -5.51 16.00 0.39
C GLU A 125 -4.11 16.29 0.92
N ARG A 126 -3.17 15.40 0.56
CA ARG A 126 -1.76 15.48 0.97
C ARG A 126 -1.59 15.51 2.49
N ALA A 127 -2.37 14.69 3.20
CA ALA A 127 -2.29 14.58 4.64
C ALA A 127 -0.89 14.14 5.11
N ASP A 128 -0.17 13.35 4.30
CA ASP A 128 1.23 12.95 4.52
C ASP A 128 2.20 14.14 4.61
N ALA A 129 1.89 15.26 3.95
CA ALA A 129 2.69 16.48 4.01
C ALA A 129 2.29 17.41 5.17
N LYS A 130 1.06 17.26 5.70
CA LYS A 130 0.52 18.14 6.75
C LYS A 130 0.70 17.57 8.16
N TYR A 131 0.57 16.26 8.31
CA TYR A 131 0.54 15.56 9.60
C TYR A 131 1.69 14.56 9.70
N GLU A 132 2.52 14.72 10.72
CA GLU A 132 3.71 13.89 10.91
C GLU A 132 3.35 12.42 11.16
N VAL A 133 2.23 12.18 11.85
CA VAL A 133 1.70 10.83 12.08
C VAL A 133 1.30 10.11 10.78
N VAL A 134 0.76 10.82 9.77
CA VAL A 134 0.44 10.26 8.46
C VAL A 134 1.71 10.04 7.63
N SER A 135 2.65 10.99 7.69
CA SER A 135 3.95 10.84 7.04
C SER A 135 4.72 9.63 7.58
N ALA A 136 4.66 9.39 8.89
CA ALA A 136 5.22 8.20 9.52
C ALA A 136 4.60 6.91 8.97
N ALA A 137 3.26 6.86 8.85
CA ALA A 137 2.55 5.74 8.24
C ALA A 137 3.00 5.50 6.79
N SER A 138 3.12 6.56 5.99
CA SER A 138 3.63 6.52 4.62
C SER A 138 5.02 5.89 4.51
N ILE A 139 5.94 6.31 5.38
CA ILE A 139 7.31 5.80 5.41
C ILE A 139 7.33 4.31 5.74
N VAL A 140 6.54 3.89 6.72
CA VAL A 140 6.44 2.48 7.12
C VAL A 140 5.83 1.67 5.98
N ALA A 141 4.69 2.08 5.42
CA ALA A 141 4.02 1.39 4.33
C ALA A 141 4.96 1.17 3.13
N LYS A 142 5.65 2.22 2.68
CA LYS A 142 6.62 2.14 1.57
C LYS A 142 7.78 1.20 1.88
N THR A 143 8.30 1.24 3.10
CA THR A 143 9.44 0.39 3.48
C THR A 143 9.05 -1.07 3.53
N TYR A 144 7.92 -1.41 4.15
CA TYR A 144 7.46 -2.81 4.22
C TYR A 144 7.10 -3.35 2.83
N ARG A 145 6.42 -2.54 2.00
CA ARG A 145 6.13 -2.93 0.63
C ARG A 145 7.41 -3.21 -0.16
N ASP A 146 8.40 -2.33 -0.07
CA ASP A 146 9.69 -2.50 -0.77
C ASP A 146 10.43 -3.75 -0.29
N TRP A 147 10.37 -4.08 1.00
CA TRP A 147 10.94 -5.31 1.54
C TRP A 147 10.24 -6.56 1.00
N ILE A 148 8.91 -6.57 0.97
CA ILE A 148 8.15 -7.70 0.45
C ILE A 148 8.49 -7.93 -1.03
N VAL A 149 8.49 -6.87 -1.84
CA VAL A 149 8.86 -6.96 -3.26
C VAL A 149 10.29 -7.49 -3.40
N ARG A 150 11.22 -6.99 -2.58
CA ARG A 150 12.60 -7.48 -2.60
C ARG A 150 12.73 -8.96 -2.21
N LEU A 151 11.98 -9.43 -1.24
CA LEU A 151 11.95 -10.86 -0.88
C LEU A 151 11.43 -11.71 -2.03
N LEU A 152 10.36 -11.27 -2.71
CA LEU A 152 9.86 -11.94 -3.91
C LEU A 152 10.89 -11.96 -5.04
N GLU A 153 11.63 -10.87 -5.24
CA GLU A 153 12.71 -10.84 -6.23
C GLU A 153 13.89 -11.77 -5.88
N LEU A 154 14.21 -11.94 -4.60
CA LEU A 154 15.24 -12.89 -4.17
C LEU A 154 14.84 -14.34 -4.46
N GLU A 155 13.56 -14.66 -4.32
CA GLU A 155 13.03 -16.01 -4.56
C GLU A 155 12.82 -16.31 -6.04
N TYR A 156 12.21 -15.38 -6.78
CA TYR A 156 11.74 -15.60 -8.16
C TYR A 156 12.60 -14.91 -9.23
N GLY A 157 13.56 -14.08 -8.83
CA GLY A 157 14.34 -13.24 -9.72
C GLY A 157 13.69 -11.87 -9.98
N GLU A 158 14.47 -10.99 -10.60
CA GLU A 158 14.13 -9.57 -10.81
C GLU A 158 12.82 -9.36 -11.56
N VAL A 159 11.99 -8.42 -11.07
CA VAL A 159 10.70 -8.05 -11.66
C VAL A 159 10.70 -6.61 -12.20
N GLY A 160 11.58 -5.77 -11.70
CA GLY A 160 11.57 -4.32 -11.97
C GLY A 160 10.78 -3.55 -10.91
N SER A 161 10.27 -2.37 -11.26
CA SER A 161 9.56 -1.51 -10.30
C SER A 161 8.19 -2.03 -9.85
N GLY A 162 7.64 -3.01 -10.56
CA GLY A 162 6.28 -3.52 -10.36
C GLY A 162 5.19 -2.66 -11.02
N TYR A 163 5.53 -1.51 -11.59
CA TYR A 163 4.56 -0.63 -12.24
C TYR A 163 4.31 -0.98 -13.71
N PRO A 164 3.10 -0.69 -14.23
CA PRO A 164 2.76 -0.91 -15.63
C PRO A 164 3.66 -0.17 -16.64
N SER A 165 4.26 0.94 -16.23
CA SER A 165 5.15 1.76 -17.04
C SER A 165 6.59 1.23 -17.13
N ASP A 166 6.97 0.25 -16.30
CA ASP A 166 8.30 -0.35 -16.34
C ASP A 166 8.33 -1.52 -17.33
N PRO A 167 9.10 -1.41 -18.45
CA PRO A 167 9.22 -2.50 -19.43
C PRO A 167 9.70 -3.81 -18.83
N ARG A 168 10.58 -3.78 -17.82
CA ARG A 168 11.10 -4.99 -17.14
C ARG A 168 9.98 -5.76 -16.45
N THR A 169 9.05 -5.03 -15.79
CA THR A 169 7.87 -5.63 -15.16
C THR A 169 6.97 -6.28 -16.20
N VAL A 170 6.68 -5.59 -17.31
CA VAL A 170 5.85 -6.10 -18.40
C VAL A 170 6.48 -7.32 -19.06
N ASP A 171 7.80 -7.30 -19.32
CA ASP A 171 8.52 -8.43 -19.92
C ASP A 171 8.61 -9.62 -18.94
N ARG A 172 8.73 -9.35 -17.64
CA ARG A 172 8.65 -10.41 -16.65
C ARG A 172 7.27 -11.07 -16.63
N LEU A 173 6.20 -10.31 -16.60
CA LEU A 173 4.82 -10.80 -16.69
C LEU A 173 4.64 -11.68 -17.95
N ARG A 174 5.09 -11.21 -19.10
CA ARG A 174 5.01 -11.95 -20.38
C ARG A 174 5.71 -13.29 -20.31
N ARG A 175 6.91 -13.35 -19.71
CA ARG A 175 7.65 -14.60 -19.51
C ARG A 175 6.90 -15.57 -18.60
N GLU A 176 6.35 -15.08 -17.49
CA GLU A 176 5.61 -15.91 -16.53
C GLU A 176 4.32 -16.47 -17.15
N LEU A 177 3.59 -15.68 -17.93
CA LEU A 177 2.38 -16.13 -18.64
C LEU A 177 2.66 -17.22 -19.67
N ARG A 178 3.84 -17.18 -20.33
CA ARG A 178 4.24 -18.25 -21.27
C ARG A 178 4.57 -19.56 -20.55
N ARG A 179 5.18 -19.47 -19.36
CA ARG A 179 5.67 -20.63 -18.59
C ARG A 179 4.62 -21.20 -17.63
N GLY A 180 3.60 -20.44 -17.26
CA GLY A 180 2.67 -20.80 -16.18
C GLY A 180 3.35 -20.78 -14.81
N GLY A 181 4.24 -19.81 -14.57
CA GLY A 181 5.08 -19.75 -13.38
C GLY A 181 4.30 -19.34 -12.11
N GLU A 182 4.80 -19.78 -10.95
CA GLU A 182 4.18 -19.49 -9.64
C GLU A 182 4.15 -18.00 -9.29
N LEU A 183 5.05 -17.19 -9.88
CA LEU A 183 5.11 -15.75 -9.66
C LEU A 183 3.84 -15.03 -10.12
N LEU A 184 3.03 -15.65 -11.01
CA LEU A 184 1.78 -15.07 -11.51
C LEU A 184 0.77 -14.75 -10.40
N LYS A 185 0.80 -15.45 -9.28
CA LYS A 185 -0.07 -15.15 -8.14
C LYS A 185 0.19 -13.79 -7.49
N TYR A 186 1.39 -13.22 -7.71
CA TYR A 186 1.75 -11.90 -7.20
C TYR A 186 1.53 -10.77 -8.21
N PHE A 187 0.99 -11.08 -9.41
CA PHE A 187 0.51 -10.08 -10.36
C PHE A 187 -1.01 -9.89 -10.21
N ARG A 188 -1.45 -8.65 -10.32
CA ARG A 188 -2.87 -8.27 -10.22
C ARG A 188 -3.54 -8.48 -11.57
N ARG A 189 -4.35 -9.52 -11.66
CA ARG A 189 -5.02 -9.95 -12.90
C ARG A 189 -6.10 -8.97 -13.37
N SER A 190 -6.68 -8.22 -12.45
CA SER A 190 -7.67 -7.19 -12.73
C SER A 190 -7.10 -5.96 -13.45
N TRP A 191 -5.77 -5.74 -13.42
CA TRP A 191 -5.10 -4.63 -14.09
C TRP A 191 -5.12 -4.77 -15.63
N GLU A 192 -5.40 -3.66 -16.31
CA GLU A 192 -5.41 -3.62 -17.79
C GLU A 192 -4.10 -4.10 -18.41
N THR A 193 -2.97 -3.80 -17.77
CA THR A 193 -1.66 -4.28 -18.22
C THR A 193 -1.59 -5.80 -18.21
N TYR A 194 -2.10 -6.47 -17.16
CA TYR A 194 -2.13 -7.93 -17.11
C TYR A 194 -2.99 -8.51 -18.22
N LYS A 195 -4.23 -8.03 -18.37
CA LYS A 195 -5.19 -8.49 -19.37
C LYS A 195 -4.66 -8.32 -20.79
N ARG A 196 -4.04 -7.18 -21.09
CA ARG A 196 -3.41 -6.90 -22.39
C ARG A 196 -2.28 -7.88 -22.67
N VAL A 197 -1.32 -8.06 -21.73
CA VAL A 197 -0.18 -8.96 -21.95
C VAL A 197 -0.63 -10.43 -22.03
N GLU A 198 -1.64 -10.83 -21.25
CA GLU A 198 -2.24 -12.16 -21.35
C GLU A 198 -2.84 -12.43 -22.73
N SER A 199 -3.59 -11.46 -23.28
CA SER A 199 -4.16 -11.56 -24.61
C SER A 199 -3.08 -11.66 -25.70
N GLU A 200 -2.01 -10.84 -25.61
CA GLU A 200 -0.86 -10.93 -26.52
C GLU A 200 -0.20 -12.31 -26.51
N VAL A 201 -0.04 -12.91 -25.32
CA VAL A 201 0.57 -14.24 -25.18
C VAL A 201 -0.33 -15.34 -25.74
N LYS A 202 -1.66 -15.25 -25.50
CA LYS A 202 -2.64 -16.22 -26.03
C LYS A 202 -2.69 -16.18 -27.55
N GLN A 203 -2.70 -14.99 -28.17
CA GLN A 203 -2.74 -14.82 -29.60
C GLN A 203 -1.50 -15.45 -30.28
N ARG A 204 -0.29 -15.18 -29.78
CA ARG A 204 0.94 -15.76 -30.32
C ARG A 204 0.97 -17.29 -30.22
N LYS A 205 0.49 -17.87 -29.12
CA LYS A 205 0.38 -19.33 -29.01
C LYS A 205 -0.53 -19.94 -30.08
N LEU A 206 -1.56 -19.24 -30.51
CA LEU A 206 -2.43 -19.69 -31.60
C LEU A 206 -1.72 -19.59 -32.97
N GLU A 207 -0.96 -18.51 -33.21
CA GLU A 207 -0.18 -18.35 -34.45
C GLU A 207 0.95 -19.38 -34.60
N ASP A 208 1.54 -19.83 -33.49
CA ASP A 208 2.57 -20.88 -33.49
C ASP A 208 2.00 -22.31 -33.78
N PHE A 209 0.68 -22.48 -33.78
CA PHE A 209 0.00 -23.75 -34.08
C PHE A 209 -0.50 -23.87 -35.54
N PHE A 210 -0.44 -22.81 -36.31
CA PHE A 210 -0.83 -22.77 -37.73
C PHE A 210 0.37 -22.48 -38.63
#